data_41410d7a521c9804e72fcfcdd17dd38c
#
_entry.id   41410d7a521c9804e72fcfcdd17dd38c
#
_cell.length_a   1.000
_cell.length_b   1.000
_cell.length_c   1.000
_cell.angle_alpha   90.00
_cell.angle_beta   90.00
_cell.angle_gamma   90.00
#
_symmetry.space_group_name_H-M   'P 1'
#
loop_
_entity.id
_entity.type
_entity.pdbx_description
1 polymer ?
#
loop_
_entity_poly.entity_id
_entity_poly.type
_entity_poly.pdbx_seq_one_letter_code
_entity_poly.pdbx_strand_id
1 'polypeptide(L)'
;LRSAAGVGDMTAINSMKQRTLAREVSIQGSALHSGEAVTLTLKPAPADHGYVFKRIDLSGTPEIRPRSDLVTDLVRATTIQSGHAKIQTVEHVLSALSGCGIDNIIVEMNASEPPILDGSAKPFVDLIMSGDPTEQDKNREYFTLDAAVSVTKGQSSIIALPCDELRISCTSADDRGIHTQHLSLTIDPDVYMTQIAAARTFTIYEDIEELLKLGKIKGGSLDCAVVIRGDKIISKEGLRFKDEFVRHKILDIIGDITLLGLPLKAHIIATRPGHAINADLTKALAAKLEERKKGPKKKPRPSMVMPDETALDIRRILDTLPHRYPFIMLDRVAEFVGDDALVAIKNVSINEPYFQGHFPGNPVMPGVLQLEAMAQAAGVLMLRRGSSEGKTSLFMSADKVKFRKPVRPGDQLIINAKLTKTRGNKLATAEVICTVDGQVVSSGELMFAIIDSSEVD
;
A
#
# COMPACT_ATOMS: atom_id res chain seq x y z
N LEU A 1 -40.79 3.04 -32.35
CA LEU A 1 -40.78 4.11 -31.35
C LEU A 1 -40.74 3.48 -29.95
N ARG A 2 -39.59 3.13 -29.43
CA ARG A 2 -39.31 3.04 -27.99
C ARG A 2 -37.92 3.57 -27.77
N SER A 3 -37.83 4.61 -26.92
CA SER A 3 -36.69 5.39 -26.54
C SER A 3 -35.56 4.54 -25.93
N ALA A 4 -34.33 4.81 -26.34
CA ALA A 4 -33.12 4.38 -25.65
C ALA A 4 -33.06 5.07 -24.28
N ALA A 5 -33.18 4.28 -23.20
CA ALA A 5 -32.88 4.70 -21.86
C ALA A 5 -31.35 4.70 -21.70
N GLY A 6 -30.82 5.82 -21.22
CA GLY A 6 -29.40 6.09 -21.08
C GLY A 6 -28.68 5.05 -20.22
N VAL A 7 -27.51 4.70 -20.65
CA VAL A 7 -26.49 4.01 -19.83
C VAL A 7 -26.03 5.04 -18.79
N GLY A 8 -26.58 4.91 -17.58
CA GLY A 8 -26.16 5.71 -16.44
C GLY A 8 -24.71 5.39 -16.10
N ASP A 9 -23.99 6.44 -15.89
CA ASP A 9 -22.60 6.52 -15.42
C ASP A 9 -22.39 5.62 -14.19
N MET A 10 -21.73 4.46 -14.35
CA MET A 10 -21.44 3.47 -13.30
C MET A 10 -20.10 3.74 -12.62
N THR A 11 -19.70 5.01 -12.46
CA THR A 11 -18.46 5.39 -11.76
C THR A 11 -18.68 6.35 -10.59
N ALA A 12 -19.79 6.25 -9.86
CA ALA A 12 -19.87 6.78 -8.51
C ALA A 12 -19.33 5.72 -7.54
N ILE A 13 -18.01 5.54 -7.48
CA ILE A 13 -17.37 4.93 -6.30
C ILE A 13 -17.77 5.82 -5.13
N ASN A 14 -18.56 5.29 -4.19
CA ASN A 14 -18.96 5.95 -2.95
C ASN A 14 -17.68 6.28 -2.17
N SER A 15 -17.07 7.43 -2.43
CA SER A 15 -15.88 7.88 -1.71
C SER A 15 -16.32 8.31 -0.32
N MET A 16 -15.92 7.56 0.71
CA MET A 16 -16.20 7.94 2.10
C MET A 16 -15.64 9.34 2.37
N LYS A 17 -16.42 10.17 3.07
CA LYS A 17 -16.00 11.49 3.49
C LYS A 17 -15.09 11.43 4.72
N GLN A 18 -14.21 12.43 4.86
CA GLN A 18 -13.49 12.66 6.11
C GLN A 18 -14.46 13.00 7.22
N ARG A 19 -14.09 12.68 8.46
CA ARG A 19 -14.93 12.90 9.65
C ARG A 19 -14.17 13.58 10.76
N THR A 20 -14.88 14.43 11.50
CA THR A 20 -14.46 15.05 12.76
C THR A 20 -15.61 14.95 13.77
N LEU A 21 -15.53 15.64 14.88
CA LEU A 21 -16.63 15.79 15.85
C LEU A 21 -17.41 17.07 15.58
N ALA A 22 -18.69 17.09 15.93
CA ALA A 22 -19.52 18.31 15.88
C ALA A 22 -19.25 19.25 17.06
N ARG A 23 -18.80 18.70 18.21
CA ARG A 23 -18.53 19.46 19.43
C ARG A 23 -17.36 18.88 20.22
N GLU A 24 -16.74 19.71 21.07
CA GLU A 24 -15.71 19.24 21.99
C GLU A 24 -16.31 18.41 23.13
N VAL A 25 -15.54 17.41 23.56
CA VAL A 25 -15.89 16.48 24.63
C VAL A 25 -14.67 16.15 25.47
N SER A 26 -14.85 15.92 26.77
CA SER A 26 -13.75 15.69 27.71
C SER A 26 -14.00 14.48 28.59
N ILE A 27 -12.91 13.83 29.01
CA ILE A 27 -12.90 12.75 29.97
C ILE A 27 -11.74 12.93 30.95
N GLN A 28 -11.95 12.50 32.20
CA GLN A 28 -10.95 12.56 33.26
C GLN A 28 -10.64 11.17 33.80
N GLY A 29 -9.41 10.97 34.24
CA GLY A 29 -8.98 9.73 34.87
C GLY A 29 -7.53 9.79 35.31
N SER A 30 -6.95 8.66 35.63
CA SER A 30 -5.54 8.53 35.99
C SER A 30 -4.74 7.87 34.87
N ALA A 31 -3.51 8.31 34.69
CA ALA A 31 -2.54 7.71 33.76
C ALA A 31 -2.06 6.34 34.27
N LEU A 32 -1.80 5.39 33.37
CA LEU A 32 -1.36 4.02 33.74
C LEU A 32 0.03 4.01 34.36
N HIS A 33 1.01 4.64 33.69
CA HIS A 33 2.41 4.53 34.09
C HIS A 33 2.80 5.57 35.13
N SER A 34 2.37 6.82 34.98
CA SER A 34 2.72 7.88 35.92
C SER A 34 1.79 7.91 37.16
N GLY A 35 0.55 7.47 37.02
CA GLY A 35 -0.49 7.58 38.05
C GLY A 35 -1.05 9.01 38.19
N GLU A 36 -0.65 9.96 37.35
CA GLU A 36 -1.10 11.36 37.41
C GLU A 36 -2.57 11.49 37.00
N ALA A 37 -3.26 12.44 37.61
CA ALA A 37 -4.60 12.81 37.15
C ALA A 37 -4.52 13.54 35.81
N VAL A 38 -5.34 13.13 34.86
CA VAL A 38 -5.34 13.68 33.51
C VAL A 38 -6.75 14.01 33.05
N THR A 39 -6.87 15.15 32.38
CA THR A 39 -8.04 15.54 31.57
C THR A 39 -7.64 15.47 30.10
N LEU A 40 -8.38 14.70 29.33
CA LEU A 40 -8.24 14.61 27.88
C LEU A 40 -9.49 15.21 27.24
N THR A 41 -9.28 16.14 26.29
CA THR A 41 -10.34 16.80 25.54
C THR A 41 -10.16 16.56 24.06
N LEU A 42 -11.19 16.05 23.39
CA LEU A 42 -11.26 15.91 21.95
C LEU A 42 -11.95 17.14 21.36
N LYS A 43 -11.28 17.84 20.44
CA LYS A 43 -11.82 19.04 19.78
C LYS A 43 -11.93 18.82 18.27
N PRO A 44 -13.02 19.29 17.64
CA PRO A 44 -13.15 19.26 16.19
C PRO A 44 -11.94 19.92 15.52
N ALA A 45 -11.57 19.38 14.34
CA ALA A 45 -10.51 19.94 13.52
C ALA A 45 -10.97 20.04 12.05
N PRO A 46 -10.44 21.00 11.26
CA PRO A 46 -10.81 21.13 9.85
C PRO A 46 -10.37 19.92 9.02
N ALA A 47 -10.96 19.77 7.82
CA ALA A 47 -10.56 18.74 6.88
C ALA A 47 -9.05 18.83 6.54
N ASP A 48 -8.41 17.68 6.34
CA ASP A 48 -6.96 17.51 6.11
C ASP A 48 -6.06 17.90 7.30
N HIS A 49 -6.65 18.12 8.47
CA HIS A 49 -5.87 18.43 9.67
C HIS A 49 -5.10 17.21 10.21
N GLY A 50 -5.72 16.02 10.11
CA GLY A 50 -5.22 14.80 10.75
C GLY A 50 -5.35 14.85 12.28
N TYR A 51 -4.62 13.98 12.96
CA TYR A 51 -4.57 13.94 14.42
C TYR A 51 -3.47 14.85 14.94
N VAL A 52 -3.77 15.62 15.98
CA VAL A 52 -2.79 16.45 16.70
C VAL A 52 -3.01 16.31 18.19
N PHE A 53 -1.99 15.87 18.89
CA PHE A 53 -1.95 15.94 20.35
C PHE A 53 -1.40 17.29 20.79
N LYS A 54 -2.01 17.89 21.82
CA LYS A 54 -1.61 19.19 22.36
C LYS A 54 -1.42 19.11 23.87
N ARG A 55 -0.21 19.40 24.36
CA ARG A 55 0.15 19.40 25.77
C ARG A 55 -0.08 20.78 26.36
N ILE A 56 -1.27 20.96 26.99
CA ILE A 56 -1.70 22.27 27.54
C ILE A 56 -1.09 22.59 28.91
N ASP A 57 -0.45 21.62 29.56
CA ASP A 57 0.28 21.77 30.82
C ASP A 57 1.73 22.28 30.61
N LEU A 58 2.23 22.24 29.37
CA LEU A 58 3.58 22.69 29.04
C LEU A 58 3.58 24.12 28.49
N SER A 59 4.63 24.86 28.80
CA SER A 59 4.82 26.21 28.24
C SER A 59 4.85 26.17 26.71
N GLY A 60 4.11 27.10 26.09
CA GLY A 60 3.97 27.17 24.64
C GLY A 60 3.01 26.12 24.05
N THR A 61 2.31 25.33 24.89
CA THR A 61 1.31 24.34 24.47
C THR A 61 1.72 23.54 23.23
N PRO A 62 2.84 22.78 23.29
CA PRO A 62 3.42 22.13 22.12
C PRO A 62 2.46 21.10 21.52
N GLU A 63 2.49 21.02 20.19
CA GLU A 63 1.70 20.11 19.38
C GLU A 63 2.57 18.97 18.86
N ILE A 64 2.03 17.73 18.89
CA ILE A 64 2.67 16.53 18.39
C ILE A 64 1.71 15.85 17.41
N ARG A 65 2.09 15.76 16.13
CA ARG A 65 1.39 14.91 15.16
C ARG A 65 1.86 13.46 15.36
N PRO A 66 0.96 12.50 15.64
CA PRO A 66 1.36 11.11 15.87
C PRO A 66 1.89 10.51 14.56
N ARG A 67 3.20 10.20 14.55
CA ARG A 67 3.92 9.65 13.40
C ARG A 67 4.92 8.60 13.85
N SER A 68 5.19 7.62 13.01
CA SER A 68 6.09 6.50 13.31
C SER A 68 7.54 6.92 13.54
N ASP A 69 7.99 8.05 12.96
CA ASP A 69 9.33 8.59 13.16
C ASP A 69 9.51 9.34 14.52
N LEU A 70 8.41 9.64 15.22
CA LEU A 70 8.43 10.24 16.55
C LEU A 70 8.36 9.23 17.70
N VAL A 71 8.32 7.94 17.39
CA VAL A 71 8.28 6.87 18.41
C VAL A 71 9.63 6.75 19.09
N THR A 72 9.64 6.89 20.44
CA THR A 72 10.86 6.88 21.26
C THR A 72 10.95 5.74 22.28
N ASP A 73 9.81 5.23 22.77
CA ASP A 73 9.76 4.11 23.71
C ASP A 73 8.58 3.19 23.36
N LEU A 74 8.82 1.86 23.44
CA LEU A 74 7.88 0.80 23.11
C LEU A 74 7.77 -0.25 24.22
N VAL A 75 8.28 0.08 25.42
CA VAL A 75 8.21 -0.83 26.57
C VAL A 75 6.82 -0.77 27.19
N ARG A 76 5.99 -1.76 26.84
CA ARG A 76 4.60 -1.95 27.33
C ARG A 76 3.61 -0.84 26.92
N ALA A 77 4.02 0.14 26.13
CA ALA A 77 3.17 1.18 25.59
C ALA A 77 3.88 1.87 24.42
N THR A 78 3.15 2.54 23.58
CA THR A 78 3.70 3.35 22.50
C THR A 78 3.86 4.79 22.95
N THR A 79 5.09 5.29 22.93
CA THR A 79 5.46 6.65 23.30
C THR A 79 5.91 7.45 22.09
N ILE A 80 5.35 8.64 21.89
CA ILE A 80 5.78 9.60 20.89
C ILE A 80 6.38 10.85 21.53
N GLN A 81 7.38 11.46 20.89
CA GLN A 81 8.04 12.65 21.40
C GLN A 81 8.43 13.61 20.27
N SER A 82 8.23 14.89 20.50
CA SER A 82 8.72 15.98 19.64
C SER A 82 9.29 17.09 20.51
N GLY A 83 10.59 17.38 20.34
CA GLY A 83 11.29 18.32 21.23
C GLY A 83 11.22 17.87 22.70
N HIS A 84 10.75 18.74 23.57
CA HIS A 84 10.58 18.46 25.00
C HIS A 84 9.21 17.85 25.36
N ALA A 85 8.27 17.84 24.42
CA ALA A 85 6.96 17.29 24.65
C ALA A 85 6.93 15.79 24.36
N LYS A 86 6.43 15.01 25.33
CA LYS A 86 6.32 13.55 25.28
C LYS A 86 4.90 13.14 25.63
N ILE A 87 4.39 12.11 24.90
CA ILE A 87 3.09 11.48 25.22
C ILE A 87 3.29 9.97 25.20
N GLN A 88 2.91 9.31 26.27
CA GLN A 88 2.99 7.86 26.47
C GLN A 88 1.61 7.24 26.26
N THR A 89 1.56 5.92 25.99
CA THR A 89 0.30 5.12 25.95
C THR A 89 -0.73 5.71 24.98
N VAL A 90 -0.26 6.10 23.77
CA VAL A 90 -1.13 6.73 22.77
C VAL A 90 -2.02 5.74 22.02
N GLU A 91 -1.69 4.45 22.08
CA GLU A 91 -2.29 3.38 21.29
C GLU A 91 -3.81 3.25 21.47
N HIS A 92 -4.34 3.37 22.69
CA HIS A 92 -5.78 3.20 22.95
C HIS A 92 -6.61 4.35 22.38
N VAL A 93 -6.11 5.59 22.53
CA VAL A 93 -6.76 6.79 21.96
C VAL A 93 -6.71 6.74 20.44
N LEU A 94 -5.54 6.44 19.86
CA LEU A 94 -5.36 6.32 18.41
C LEU A 94 -6.21 5.20 17.83
N SER A 95 -6.28 4.06 18.52
CA SER A 95 -7.15 2.94 18.14
C SER A 95 -8.61 3.33 18.10
N ALA A 96 -9.11 4.04 19.14
CA ALA A 96 -10.49 4.52 19.21
C ALA A 96 -10.81 5.50 18.08
N LEU A 97 -9.96 6.50 17.85
CA LEU A 97 -10.14 7.49 16.78
C LEU A 97 -10.18 6.83 15.40
N SER A 98 -9.19 5.97 15.10
CA SER A 98 -9.11 5.24 13.84
C SER A 98 -10.28 4.26 13.67
N GLY A 99 -10.60 3.49 14.72
CA GLY A 99 -11.66 2.51 14.71
C GLY A 99 -13.06 3.12 14.54
N CYS A 100 -13.30 4.31 15.09
CA CYS A 100 -14.54 5.06 14.87
C CYS A 100 -14.58 5.83 13.55
N GLY A 101 -13.51 5.77 12.75
CA GLY A 101 -13.44 6.43 11.46
C GLY A 101 -13.34 7.96 11.54
N ILE A 102 -12.74 8.51 12.59
CA ILE A 102 -12.40 9.92 12.69
C ILE A 102 -11.12 10.18 11.89
N ASP A 103 -11.06 11.27 11.15
CA ASP A 103 -9.90 11.67 10.35
C ASP A 103 -9.18 12.89 10.90
N ASN A 104 -9.93 13.82 11.49
CA ASN A 104 -9.43 15.14 11.89
C ASN A 104 -9.84 15.46 13.31
N ILE A 105 -8.88 15.61 14.23
CA ILE A 105 -9.12 15.83 15.64
C ILE A 105 -7.92 16.49 16.32
N ILE A 106 -8.18 17.36 17.31
CA ILE A 106 -7.19 17.83 18.27
C ILE A 106 -7.44 17.11 19.59
N VAL A 107 -6.42 16.49 20.16
CA VAL A 107 -6.43 15.81 21.44
C VAL A 107 -5.65 16.66 22.44
N GLU A 108 -6.34 17.49 23.22
CA GLU A 108 -5.71 18.28 24.28
C GLU A 108 -5.55 17.47 25.57
N MET A 109 -4.40 17.60 26.21
CA MET A 109 -4.08 16.88 27.45
C MET A 109 -3.28 17.76 28.40
N ASN A 110 -3.55 17.64 29.72
CA ASN A 110 -2.82 18.33 30.77
C ASN A 110 -1.79 17.42 31.49
N ALA A 111 -1.43 16.28 30.89
CA ALA A 111 -0.45 15.34 31.43
C ALA A 111 0.29 14.61 30.29
N SER A 112 1.35 13.88 30.62
CA SER A 112 2.20 13.15 29.67
C SER A 112 1.61 11.84 29.17
N GLU A 113 0.42 11.45 29.59
CA GLU A 113 -0.21 10.17 29.28
C GLU A 113 -1.74 10.33 29.28
N PRO A 114 -2.49 9.77 28.31
CA PRO A 114 -3.95 9.69 28.38
C PRO A 114 -4.42 8.92 29.63
N PRO A 115 -5.66 9.13 30.09
CA PRO A 115 -6.21 8.33 31.19
C PRO A 115 -6.37 6.88 30.75
N ILE A 116 -5.97 5.92 31.61
CA ILE A 116 -6.09 4.49 31.27
C ILE A 116 -7.55 4.01 31.34
N LEU A 117 -8.35 4.66 32.15
CA LEU A 117 -9.78 4.37 32.37
C LEU A 117 -9.99 2.90 32.79
N ASP A 118 -10.74 2.13 32.02
CA ASP A 118 -10.97 0.70 32.26
C ASP A 118 -9.96 -0.21 31.57
N GLY A 119 -8.92 0.35 30.94
CA GLY A 119 -7.88 -0.40 30.22
C GLY A 119 -8.26 -0.85 28.82
N SER A 120 -9.41 -0.42 28.31
CA SER A 120 -9.86 -0.66 26.95
C SER A 120 -9.98 0.65 26.15
N ALA A 121 -10.32 0.57 24.87
CA ALA A 121 -10.66 1.75 24.07
C ALA A 121 -12.14 2.16 24.19
N LYS A 122 -13.00 1.37 24.84
CA LYS A 122 -14.44 1.61 24.91
C LYS A 122 -14.82 2.98 25.49
N PRO A 123 -14.22 3.47 26.61
CA PRO A 123 -14.54 4.80 27.13
C PRO A 123 -14.17 5.92 26.16
N PHE A 124 -13.10 5.76 25.34
CA PHE A 124 -12.77 6.73 24.29
C PHE A 124 -13.77 6.67 23.13
N VAL A 125 -14.25 5.47 22.76
CA VAL A 125 -15.34 5.33 21.79
C VAL A 125 -16.58 6.04 22.27
N ASP A 126 -16.98 5.86 23.53
CA ASP A 126 -18.15 6.53 24.12
C ASP A 126 -17.99 8.05 24.13
N LEU A 127 -16.78 8.53 24.44
CA LEU A 127 -16.43 9.95 24.36
C LEU A 127 -16.56 10.48 22.93
N ILE A 128 -15.98 9.78 21.93
CA ILE A 128 -16.08 10.15 20.52
C ILE A 128 -17.54 10.21 20.07
N MET A 129 -18.34 9.19 20.38
CA MET A 129 -19.76 9.14 20.01
C MET A 129 -20.56 10.24 20.68
N SER A 130 -20.21 10.65 21.92
CA SER A 130 -20.83 11.79 22.59
C SER A 130 -20.51 13.14 21.94
N GLY A 131 -19.41 13.21 21.17
CA GLY A 131 -18.98 14.37 20.40
C GLY A 131 -19.70 14.54 19.06
N ASP A 132 -20.58 13.60 18.69
CA ASP A 132 -21.38 13.59 17.47
C ASP A 132 -20.50 13.60 16.21
N PRO A 133 -19.90 12.44 15.81
CA PRO A 133 -19.06 12.34 14.63
C PRO A 133 -19.76 12.80 13.36
N THR A 134 -19.18 13.78 12.65
CA THR A 134 -19.78 14.43 11.49
C THR A 134 -18.89 14.37 10.27
N GLU A 135 -19.49 14.28 9.08
CA GLU A 135 -18.79 14.28 7.80
C GLU A 135 -18.32 15.69 7.42
N GLN A 136 -17.23 15.74 6.68
CA GLN A 136 -16.63 16.95 6.12
C GLN A 136 -16.65 16.88 4.58
N ASP A 137 -16.46 18.01 3.92
CA ASP A 137 -16.60 18.09 2.45
C ASP A 137 -15.55 17.29 1.67
N LYS A 138 -14.42 16.97 2.29
CA LYS A 138 -13.31 16.25 1.63
C LYS A 138 -13.47 14.74 1.67
N ASN A 139 -13.01 14.08 0.61
CA ASN A 139 -12.97 12.63 0.53
C ASN A 139 -11.84 12.08 1.42
N ARG A 140 -12.08 10.91 2.00
CA ARG A 140 -11.11 10.17 2.78
C ARG A 140 -10.07 9.52 1.86
N GLU A 141 -8.81 9.75 2.15
CA GLU A 141 -7.72 9.09 1.46
C GLU A 141 -7.31 7.81 2.20
N TYR A 142 -6.91 6.80 1.43
CA TYR A 142 -6.43 5.53 1.97
C TYR A 142 -5.05 5.20 1.42
N PHE A 143 -4.21 4.65 2.28
CA PHE A 143 -2.99 4.00 1.81
C PHE A 143 -3.29 2.53 1.46
N THR A 144 -2.96 2.14 0.23
CA THR A 144 -3.08 0.77 -0.30
C THR A 144 -1.70 0.22 -0.63
N LEU A 145 -1.54 -1.09 -0.61
CA LEU A 145 -0.28 -1.77 -0.91
C LEU A 145 -0.33 -2.41 -2.30
N ASP A 146 0.77 -2.32 -3.03
CA ASP A 146 0.97 -3.02 -4.31
C ASP A 146 1.69 -4.37 -4.11
N ALA A 147 2.39 -4.54 -2.98
CA ALA A 147 3.12 -5.74 -2.62
C ALA A 147 3.13 -5.94 -1.10
N ALA A 148 3.40 -7.17 -0.66
CA ALA A 148 3.51 -7.50 0.75
C ALA A 148 4.65 -6.72 1.43
N VAL A 149 4.40 -6.32 2.69
CA VAL A 149 5.40 -5.76 3.60
C VAL A 149 5.46 -6.63 4.84
N SER A 150 6.61 -7.18 5.16
CA SER A 150 6.77 -8.11 6.29
C SER A 150 7.88 -7.69 7.23
N VAL A 151 7.68 -7.94 8.52
CA VAL A 151 8.66 -7.74 9.58
C VAL A 151 8.68 -8.97 10.45
N THR A 152 9.87 -9.42 10.84
CA THR A 152 10.07 -10.54 11.77
C THR A 152 11.06 -10.12 12.85
N LYS A 153 10.76 -10.42 14.10
CA LYS A 153 11.60 -10.10 15.27
C LYS A 153 11.52 -11.21 16.30
N GLY A 154 12.56 -12.02 16.40
CA GLY A 154 12.54 -13.22 17.25
C GLY A 154 11.42 -14.18 16.81
N GLN A 155 10.51 -14.52 17.72
CA GLN A 155 9.36 -15.39 17.46
C GLN A 155 8.11 -14.61 16.99
N SER A 156 8.21 -13.30 16.87
CA SER A 156 7.12 -12.44 16.43
C SER A 156 7.21 -12.18 14.93
N SER A 157 6.10 -12.19 14.23
CA SER A 157 6.00 -11.81 12.81
C SER A 157 4.74 -11.01 12.54
N ILE A 158 4.85 -10.05 11.64
CA ILE A 158 3.71 -9.26 11.16
C ILE A 158 3.88 -8.96 9.67
N ILE A 159 2.84 -9.21 8.90
CA ILE A 159 2.82 -9.05 7.45
C ILE A 159 1.59 -8.24 7.07
N ALA A 160 1.76 -7.24 6.21
CA ALA A 160 0.68 -6.53 5.56
C ALA A 160 0.63 -6.93 4.08
N LEU A 161 -0.50 -7.48 3.65
CA LEU A 161 -0.78 -7.91 2.28
C LEU A 161 -1.71 -6.92 1.59
N PRO A 162 -1.64 -6.73 0.26
CA PRO A 162 -2.64 -6.00 -0.50
C PRO A 162 -4.06 -6.51 -0.20
N CYS A 163 -4.98 -5.57 0.10
CA CYS A 163 -6.39 -5.86 0.36
C CYS A 163 -7.19 -4.57 0.17
N ASP A 164 -8.45 -4.66 -0.25
CA ASP A 164 -9.32 -3.50 -0.44
C ASP A 164 -9.95 -2.97 0.86
N GLU A 165 -9.79 -3.71 1.96
CA GLU A 165 -10.31 -3.39 3.29
C GLU A 165 -9.20 -3.55 4.34
N LEU A 166 -9.39 -3.00 5.54
CA LEU A 166 -8.54 -3.32 6.67
C LEU A 166 -9.00 -4.64 7.29
N ARG A 167 -8.23 -5.70 7.09
CA ARG A 167 -8.44 -7.00 7.72
C ARG A 167 -7.27 -7.32 8.64
N ILE A 168 -7.56 -7.84 9.82
CA ILE A 168 -6.53 -8.24 10.78
C ILE A 168 -6.76 -9.68 11.21
N SER A 169 -5.77 -10.54 10.97
CA SER A 169 -5.67 -11.91 11.49
C SER A 169 -4.56 -11.94 12.52
N CYS A 170 -4.90 -12.13 13.78
CA CYS A 170 -3.95 -12.05 14.88
C CYS A 170 -3.91 -13.36 15.66
N THR A 171 -2.71 -13.84 15.95
CA THR A 171 -2.44 -14.91 16.91
C THR A 171 -1.68 -14.31 18.09
N SER A 172 -2.37 -14.13 19.22
CA SER A 172 -1.78 -13.77 20.50
C SER A 172 -1.33 -15.02 21.23
N ALA A 173 -0.06 -15.11 21.55
CA ALA A 173 0.51 -16.21 22.33
C ALA A 173 1.63 -15.69 23.24
N ASP A 174 1.77 -16.30 24.38
CA ASP A 174 2.84 -16.03 25.35
C ASP A 174 3.98 -17.07 25.21
N ASP A 175 5.21 -16.65 25.45
CA ASP A 175 6.39 -17.53 25.32
C ASP A 175 6.41 -18.67 26.35
N ARG A 176 5.69 -18.49 27.45
CA ARG A 176 5.53 -19.48 28.54
C ARG A 176 4.36 -20.42 28.28
N GLY A 177 3.62 -20.25 27.18
CA GLY A 177 2.45 -21.08 26.84
C GLY A 177 1.22 -20.83 27.71
N ILE A 178 1.16 -19.67 28.41
CA ILE A 178 0.06 -19.35 29.34
C ILE A 178 -1.24 -19.13 28.57
N HIS A 179 -1.18 -18.54 27.38
CA HIS A 179 -2.35 -18.39 26.51
C HIS A 179 -1.98 -18.51 25.03
N THR A 180 -2.91 -18.99 24.23
CA THR A 180 -2.88 -18.89 22.78
C THR A 180 -4.29 -18.65 22.28
N GLN A 181 -4.49 -17.52 21.59
CA GLN A 181 -5.78 -17.13 21.02
C GLN A 181 -5.59 -16.64 19.59
N HIS A 182 -6.54 -16.95 18.71
CA HIS A 182 -6.53 -16.51 17.33
C HIS A 182 -7.86 -15.87 16.97
N LEU A 183 -7.80 -14.77 16.22
CA LEU A 183 -8.98 -14.07 15.69
C LEU A 183 -8.65 -13.42 14.36
N SER A 184 -9.60 -13.46 13.42
CA SER A 184 -9.52 -12.78 12.13
C SER A 184 -10.80 -11.98 11.89
N LEU A 185 -10.67 -10.66 11.69
CA LEU A 185 -11.80 -9.75 11.46
C LEU A 185 -11.46 -8.78 10.33
N THR A 186 -12.47 -8.42 9.54
CA THR A 186 -12.46 -7.19 8.73
C THR A 186 -12.91 -6.06 9.65
N ILE A 187 -12.15 -4.98 9.67
CA ILE A 187 -12.33 -3.86 10.62
C ILE A 187 -13.05 -2.73 9.89
N ASP A 188 -14.27 -2.50 10.31
CA ASP A 188 -15.06 -1.31 10.05
C ASP A 188 -15.48 -0.67 11.38
N PRO A 189 -16.11 0.51 11.41
CA PRO A 189 -16.50 1.15 12.67
C PRO A 189 -17.44 0.29 13.54
N ASP A 190 -18.39 -0.43 12.96
CA ASP A 190 -19.34 -1.25 13.71
C ASP A 190 -18.64 -2.47 14.33
N VAL A 191 -17.82 -3.17 13.55
CA VAL A 191 -17.00 -4.30 14.04
C VAL A 191 -16.03 -3.82 15.13
N TYR A 192 -15.37 -2.67 14.92
CA TYR A 192 -14.47 -2.12 15.93
C TYR A 192 -15.19 -1.83 17.24
N MET A 193 -16.28 -1.08 17.20
CA MET A 193 -17.04 -0.68 18.40
C MET A 193 -17.63 -1.89 19.16
N THR A 194 -18.09 -2.91 18.44
CA THR A 194 -18.78 -4.06 19.04
C THR A 194 -17.85 -5.21 19.40
N GLN A 195 -16.76 -5.40 18.65
CA GLN A 195 -15.92 -6.61 18.75
C GLN A 195 -14.53 -6.34 19.33
N ILE A 196 -14.03 -5.09 19.29
CA ILE A 196 -12.64 -4.78 19.64
C ILE A 196 -12.55 -3.78 20.78
N ALA A 197 -13.28 -2.66 20.72
CA ALA A 197 -13.11 -1.51 21.60
C ALA A 197 -13.15 -1.86 23.09
N ALA A 198 -13.97 -2.81 23.52
CA ALA A 198 -14.14 -3.18 24.92
C ALA A 198 -13.08 -4.16 25.47
N ALA A 199 -12.14 -4.64 24.64
CA ALA A 199 -11.10 -5.56 25.08
C ALA A 199 -10.06 -4.82 25.93
N ARG A 200 -9.88 -5.27 27.17
CA ARG A 200 -8.97 -4.64 28.16
C ARG A 200 -7.54 -5.08 27.96
N THR A 201 -6.64 -4.19 28.35
CA THR A 201 -5.20 -4.53 28.49
C THR A 201 -5.00 -5.61 29.55
N PHE A 202 -3.94 -6.38 29.38
CA PHE A 202 -3.62 -7.47 30.28
C PHE A 202 -2.11 -7.56 30.57
N THR A 203 -1.79 -8.13 31.70
CA THR A 203 -0.40 -8.41 32.08
C THR A 203 -0.31 -9.77 32.73
N ILE A 204 0.89 -10.34 32.70
CA ILE A 204 1.20 -11.58 33.41
C ILE A 204 1.65 -11.20 34.83
N TYR A 205 1.17 -11.94 35.83
CA TYR A 205 1.41 -11.61 37.24
C TYR A 205 2.91 -11.53 37.55
N GLU A 206 3.68 -12.43 37.00
CA GLU A 206 5.14 -12.55 37.19
C GLU A 206 5.91 -11.33 36.65
N ASP A 207 5.33 -10.59 35.71
CA ASP A 207 5.93 -9.36 35.14
C ASP A 207 5.67 -8.10 35.98
N ILE A 208 4.70 -8.12 36.88
CA ILE A 208 4.24 -6.93 37.64
C ILE A 208 5.38 -6.35 38.49
N GLU A 209 6.14 -7.20 39.17
CA GLU A 209 7.24 -6.75 40.04
C GLU A 209 8.35 -6.04 39.25
N GLU A 210 8.68 -6.57 38.07
CA GLU A 210 9.66 -5.95 37.17
C GLU A 210 9.16 -4.61 36.63
N LEU A 211 7.90 -4.52 36.23
CA LEU A 211 7.28 -3.28 35.74
C LEU A 211 7.26 -2.19 36.82
N LEU A 212 6.97 -2.55 38.08
CA LEU A 212 7.03 -1.61 39.21
C LEU A 212 8.47 -1.14 39.49
N LYS A 213 9.49 -2.02 39.39
CA LYS A 213 10.90 -1.64 39.52
C LYS A 213 11.35 -0.69 38.41
N LEU A 214 10.78 -0.81 37.22
CA LEU A 214 11.00 0.11 36.08
C LEU A 214 10.21 1.43 36.22
N GLY A 215 9.48 1.63 37.32
CA GLY A 215 8.66 2.83 37.55
C GLY A 215 7.42 2.91 36.67
N LYS A 216 7.02 1.78 36.06
CA LYS A 216 5.81 1.65 35.22
C LYS A 216 4.61 1.23 36.09
N ILE A 217 3.41 1.31 35.51
CA ILE A 217 2.11 0.86 36.08
C ILE A 217 1.78 1.39 37.48
N LYS A 218 2.22 2.59 37.84
CA LYS A 218 1.91 3.21 39.15
C LYS A 218 0.42 3.44 39.36
N GLY A 219 -0.34 3.72 38.29
CA GLY A 219 -1.79 3.84 38.29
C GLY A 219 -2.51 2.52 37.97
N GLY A 220 -1.78 1.41 37.82
CA GLY A 220 -2.35 0.12 37.49
C GLY A 220 -3.17 -0.48 38.63
N SER A 221 -4.36 -0.99 38.31
CA SER A 221 -5.26 -1.69 39.23
C SER A 221 -6.06 -2.75 38.49
N LEU A 222 -6.77 -3.60 39.22
CA LEU A 222 -7.72 -4.54 38.64
C LEU A 222 -8.95 -3.87 37.98
N ASP A 223 -9.11 -2.55 38.13
CA ASP A 223 -10.13 -1.77 37.43
C ASP A 223 -9.75 -1.52 35.98
N CYS A 224 -8.46 -1.47 35.65
CA CYS A 224 -7.95 -1.08 34.34
C CYS A 224 -7.14 -2.16 33.60
N ALA A 225 -6.97 -3.35 34.20
CA ALA A 225 -6.22 -4.42 33.56
C ALA A 225 -6.70 -5.81 33.99
N VAL A 226 -6.55 -6.78 33.10
CA VAL A 226 -6.69 -8.20 33.42
C VAL A 226 -5.31 -8.77 33.77
N VAL A 227 -5.20 -9.49 34.89
CA VAL A 227 -3.96 -10.14 35.32
C VAL A 227 -4.08 -11.65 35.13
N ILE A 228 -3.12 -12.24 34.46
CA ILE A 228 -3.02 -13.68 34.23
C ILE A 228 -2.00 -14.24 35.22
N ARG A 229 -2.36 -15.26 36.01
CA ARG A 229 -1.47 -15.96 36.93
C ARG A 229 -1.63 -17.49 36.75
N GLY A 230 -0.70 -18.09 36.03
CA GLY A 230 -0.83 -19.50 35.62
C GLY A 230 -2.09 -19.69 34.77
N ASP A 231 -2.98 -20.56 35.20
CA ASP A 231 -4.28 -20.85 34.57
C ASP A 231 -5.44 -19.93 35.05
N LYS A 232 -5.15 -19.02 36.00
CA LYS A 232 -6.17 -18.16 36.63
C LYS A 232 -6.14 -16.77 36.01
N ILE A 233 -7.35 -16.27 35.81
CA ILE A 233 -7.59 -14.89 35.37
C ILE A 233 -8.07 -14.09 36.60
N ILE A 234 -7.38 -13.00 36.90
CA ILE A 234 -7.67 -12.10 38.01
C ILE A 234 -8.08 -10.75 37.42
N SER A 235 -9.30 -10.33 37.65
CA SER A 235 -9.84 -9.05 37.26
C SER A 235 -11.03 -8.70 38.16
N LYS A 236 -11.42 -7.42 38.18
CA LYS A 236 -12.58 -6.97 38.99
C LYS A 236 -13.89 -7.59 38.50
N GLU A 237 -14.02 -7.77 37.21
CA GLU A 237 -15.15 -8.42 36.54
C GLU A 237 -14.62 -9.57 35.67
N GLY A 238 -15.46 -10.50 35.24
CA GLY A 238 -15.05 -11.57 34.32
C GLY A 238 -14.50 -11.05 33.01
N LEU A 239 -14.01 -11.95 32.15
CA LEU A 239 -13.61 -11.57 30.78
C LEU A 239 -14.83 -11.05 30.01
N ARG A 240 -14.65 -9.95 29.28
CA ARG A 240 -15.68 -9.36 28.41
C ARG A 240 -15.88 -10.18 27.14
N PHE A 241 -14.81 -10.85 26.68
CA PHE A 241 -14.82 -11.78 25.57
C PHE A 241 -14.03 -13.03 25.96
N LYS A 242 -14.43 -14.21 25.48
CA LYS A 242 -13.66 -15.46 25.71
C LYS A 242 -12.22 -15.38 25.19
N ASP A 243 -12.02 -14.56 24.15
CA ASP A 243 -10.79 -14.29 23.43
C ASP A 243 -10.31 -12.84 23.62
N GLU A 244 -10.51 -12.26 24.82
CA GLU A 244 -10.25 -10.85 25.11
C GLU A 244 -8.81 -10.44 24.83
N PHE A 245 -7.83 -11.31 25.08
CA PHE A 245 -6.42 -11.00 24.90
C PHE A 245 -6.04 -10.76 23.44
N VAL A 246 -6.50 -11.60 22.51
CA VAL A 246 -6.22 -11.39 21.09
C VAL A 246 -6.97 -10.17 20.53
N ARG A 247 -8.17 -9.87 21.06
CA ARG A 247 -8.92 -8.65 20.70
C ARG A 247 -8.17 -7.40 21.13
N HIS A 248 -7.61 -7.41 22.34
CA HIS A 248 -6.77 -6.31 22.80
C HIS A 248 -5.49 -6.18 21.93
N LYS A 249 -4.86 -7.28 21.51
CA LYS A 249 -3.74 -7.22 20.57
C LYS A 249 -4.13 -6.63 19.20
N ILE A 250 -5.35 -6.88 18.73
CA ILE A 250 -5.88 -6.23 17.51
C ILE A 250 -6.09 -4.73 17.75
N LEU A 251 -6.61 -4.33 18.93
CA LEU A 251 -6.74 -2.92 19.34
C LEU A 251 -5.38 -2.21 19.31
N ASP A 252 -4.33 -2.81 19.89
CA ASP A 252 -2.96 -2.30 19.88
C ASP A 252 -2.43 -2.13 18.44
N ILE A 253 -2.63 -3.14 17.56
CA ILE A 253 -2.21 -3.06 16.16
C ILE A 253 -2.89 -1.87 15.47
N ILE A 254 -4.20 -1.67 15.65
CA ILE A 254 -4.93 -0.55 15.05
C ILE A 254 -4.38 0.80 15.53
N GLY A 255 -4.10 0.94 16.83
CA GLY A 255 -3.51 2.14 17.40
C GLY A 255 -2.11 2.43 16.86
N ASP A 256 -1.25 1.41 16.83
CA ASP A 256 0.14 1.56 16.39
C ASP A 256 0.26 1.84 14.89
N ILE A 257 -0.57 1.23 14.03
CA ILE A 257 -0.56 1.53 12.58
C ILE A 257 -1.14 2.89 12.25
N THR A 258 -1.94 3.49 13.14
CA THR A 258 -2.46 4.86 12.97
C THR A 258 -1.33 5.89 12.90
N LEU A 259 -0.15 5.59 13.46
CA LEU A 259 1.08 6.39 13.32
C LEU A 259 1.60 6.49 11.87
N LEU A 260 1.00 5.78 10.93
CA LEU A 260 1.20 5.95 9.49
C LEU A 260 0.70 7.30 8.99
N GLY A 261 -0.31 7.87 9.66
CA GLY A 261 -0.93 9.17 9.33
C GLY A 261 -1.98 9.11 8.22
N LEU A 262 -2.29 7.93 7.69
CA LEU A 262 -3.39 7.67 6.74
C LEU A 262 -4.04 6.33 7.08
N PRO A 263 -5.37 6.19 6.90
CA PRO A 263 -6.05 4.91 6.99
C PRO A 263 -5.47 3.90 6.01
N LEU A 264 -5.21 2.69 6.50
CA LEU A 264 -4.61 1.60 5.72
C LEU A 264 -5.69 0.66 5.18
N LYS A 265 -5.59 0.28 3.92
CA LYS A 265 -6.29 -0.86 3.33
C LYS A 265 -5.28 -1.99 3.08
N ALA A 266 -5.32 -3.00 3.93
CA ALA A 266 -4.43 -4.15 3.87
C ALA A 266 -4.97 -5.31 4.72
N HIS A 267 -4.56 -6.54 4.40
CA HIS A 267 -4.73 -7.67 5.31
C HIS A 267 -3.48 -7.82 6.16
N ILE A 268 -3.57 -7.50 7.45
CA ILE A 268 -2.50 -7.67 8.42
C ILE A 268 -2.60 -9.05 9.03
N ILE A 269 -1.52 -9.84 8.95
CA ILE A 269 -1.39 -11.14 9.60
C ILE A 269 -0.29 -11.01 10.65
N ALA A 270 -0.64 -11.16 11.93
CA ALA A 270 0.25 -10.96 13.05
C ALA A 270 0.32 -12.23 13.93
N THR A 271 1.52 -12.65 14.25
CA THR A 271 1.80 -13.72 15.22
C THR A 271 2.65 -13.14 16.35
N ARG A 272 2.15 -13.26 17.58
CA ARG A 272 2.78 -12.68 18.79
C ARG A 272 3.08 -11.19 18.65
N PRO A 273 2.11 -10.35 18.24
CA PRO A 273 2.35 -8.94 18.08
C PRO A 273 2.62 -8.24 19.40
N GLY A 274 3.32 -7.12 19.32
CA GLY A 274 3.57 -6.19 20.41
C GLY A 274 4.01 -4.84 19.82
N HIS A 275 4.04 -3.78 20.63
CA HIS A 275 4.30 -2.42 20.15
C HIS A 275 5.60 -2.31 19.34
N ALA A 276 6.65 -3.05 19.69
CA ALA A 276 7.92 -3.01 18.98
C ALA A 276 7.81 -3.49 17.52
N ILE A 277 7.17 -4.65 17.27
CA ILE A 277 7.01 -5.16 15.90
C ILE A 277 5.92 -4.40 15.12
N ASN A 278 4.87 -3.93 15.81
CA ASN A 278 3.84 -3.07 15.21
C ASN A 278 4.46 -1.75 14.71
N ALA A 279 5.31 -1.12 15.53
CA ALA A 279 6.03 0.11 15.15
C ALA A 279 7.02 -0.13 13.99
N ASP A 280 7.71 -1.27 13.97
CA ASP A 280 8.61 -1.64 12.88
C ASP A 280 7.82 -1.84 11.56
N LEU A 281 6.63 -2.48 11.59
CA LEU A 281 5.74 -2.54 10.43
C LEU A 281 5.30 -1.15 10.00
N THR A 282 4.84 -0.31 10.94
CA THR A 282 4.35 1.04 10.64
C THR A 282 5.44 1.91 10.01
N LYS A 283 6.71 1.82 10.47
CA LYS A 283 7.86 2.47 9.84
C LYS A 283 8.12 1.96 8.42
N ALA A 284 8.02 0.65 8.20
CA ALA A 284 8.19 0.06 6.86
C ALA A 284 7.08 0.53 5.89
N LEU A 285 5.83 0.60 6.36
CA LEU A 285 4.70 1.14 5.61
C LEU A 285 4.86 2.64 5.31
N ALA A 286 5.31 3.42 6.30
CA ALA A 286 5.58 4.86 6.14
C ALA A 286 6.68 5.12 5.09
N ALA A 287 7.72 4.30 5.05
CA ALA A 287 8.75 4.37 4.01
C ALA A 287 8.16 4.14 2.61
N LYS A 288 7.25 3.16 2.46
CA LYS A 288 6.54 2.91 1.20
C LYS A 288 5.61 4.06 0.81
N LEU A 289 4.90 4.64 1.77
CA LEU A 289 4.06 5.82 1.55
C LEU A 289 4.89 7.01 1.04
N GLU A 290 6.05 7.27 1.66
CA GLU A 290 6.96 8.34 1.23
C GLU A 290 7.62 8.06 -0.13
N GLU A 291 7.93 6.79 -0.45
CA GLU A 291 8.37 6.41 -1.80
C GLU A 291 7.30 6.71 -2.84
N ARG A 292 6.03 6.43 -2.56
CA ARG A 292 4.90 6.69 -3.45
C ARG A 292 4.66 8.19 -3.66
N LYS A 293 4.72 9.01 -2.59
CA LYS A 293 4.58 10.47 -2.67
C LYS A 293 5.69 11.14 -3.50
N LYS A 294 6.89 10.59 -3.47
CA LYS A 294 8.03 11.10 -4.25
C LYS A 294 7.93 10.76 -5.75
N GLY A 295 6.88 10.06 -6.16
CA GLY A 295 6.75 9.49 -7.50
C GLY A 295 7.78 8.38 -7.74
N PRO A 296 7.73 7.69 -8.86
CA PRO A 296 8.77 6.73 -9.20
C PRO A 296 10.10 7.50 -9.17
N LYS A 297 10.94 7.25 -8.14
CA LYS A 297 12.32 7.65 -8.23
C LYS A 297 12.82 7.09 -9.55
N LYS A 298 13.17 7.95 -10.50
CA LYS A 298 14.13 7.58 -11.54
C LYS A 298 15.38 7.16 -10.73
N LYS A 299 15.44 5.87 -10.32
CA LYS A 299 16.71 5.31 -9.86
C LYS A 299 17.67 5.68 -10.96
N PRO A 300 18.83 6.29 -10.68
CA PRO A 300 19.87 6.33 -11.67
C PRO A 300 20.08 4.87 -12.02
N ARG A 301 19.56 4.47 -13.18
CA ARG A 301 19.79 3.12 -13.71
C ARG A 301 21.29 3.03 -13.76
N PRO A 302 21.92 1.97 -13.20
CA PRO A 302 23.32 1.79 -13.44
C PRO A 302 23.44 1.88 -14.95
N SER A 303 24.12 2.91 -15.44
CA SER A 303 24.45 3.02 -16.85
C SER A 303 25.36 1.83 -17.13
N MET A 304 24.78 0.71 -17.56
CA MET A 304 25.55 -0.18 -18.40
C MET A 304 25.83 0.66 -19.62
N VAL A 305 27.00 1.24 -19.66
CA VAL A 305 27.58 1.80 -20.86
C VAL A 305 27.66 0.60 -21.82
N MET A 306 26.62 0.43 -22.65
CA MET A 306 26.75 -0.41 -23.84
C MET A 306 27.67 0.40 -24.74
N PRO A 307 28.80 -0.18 -25.18
CA PRO A 307 29.85 0.58 -25.88
C PRO A 307 29.42 1.10 -27.26
N ASP A 308 28.13 0.89 -27.65
CA ASP A 308 27.70 1.20 -29.01
C ASP A 308 26.24 1.73 -29.01
N GLU A 309 26.04 2.93 -29.60
CA GLU A 309 24.71 3.51 -29.86
C GLU A 309 23.89 2.69 -30.91
N THR A 310 24.43 1.60 -31.38
CA THR A 310 23.89 0.77 -32.47
C THR A 310 22.93 -0.33 -32.02
N ALA A 311 22.76 -0.55 -30.68
CA ALA A 311 21.89 -1.60 -30.14
C ALA A 311 21.07 -1.12 -28.96
N LEU A 312 19.88 -1.74 -28.70
CA LEU A 312 19.05 -1.49 -27.50
C LEU A 312 18.80 -2.79 -26.75
N ASP A 313 19.01 -2.78 -25.44
CA ASP A 313 18.54 -3.82 -24.53
C ASP A 313 17.04 -3.64 -24.22
N ILE A 314 16.43 -4.62 -23.56
CA ILE A 314 15.01 -4.58 -23.21
C ILE A 314 14.64 -3.34 -22.37
N ARG A 315 15.52 -2.83 -21.53
CA ARG A 315 15.25 -1.66 -20.69
C ARG A 315 15.09 -0.41 -21.54
N ARG A 316 15.95 -0.20 -22.53
CA ARG A 316 15.87 0.91 -23.48
C ARG A 316 14.67 0.78 -24.42
N ILE A 317 14.29 -0.44 -24.79
CA ILE A 317 13.05 -0.69 -25.54
C ILE A 317 11.84 -0.27 -24.71
N LEU A 318 11.79 -0.63 -23.41
CA LEU A 318 10.73 -0.23 -22.49
C LEU A 318 10.70 1.28 -22.21
N ASP A 319 11.82 1.99 -22.39
CA ASP A 319 11.88 3.47 -22.30
C ASP A 319 11.35 4.12 -23.59
N THR A 320 11.46 3.43 -24.72
CA THR A 320 11.05 3.94 -26.03
C THR A 320 9.58 3.62 -26.34
N LEU A 321 9.13 2.39 -26.02
CA LEU A 321 7.77 1.92 -26.27
C LEU A 321 6.91 1.96 -25.02
N PRO A 322 5.62 2.35 -25.11
CA PRO A 322 4.69 2.31 -23.98
C PRO A 322 4.29 0.89 -23.58
N HIS A 323 4.48 -0.11 -24.45
CA HIS A 323 4.08 -1.50 -24.26
C HIS A 323 4.73 -2.12 -23.02
N ARG A 324 3.98 -2.96 -22.29
CA ARG A 324 4.42 -3.73 -21.12
C ARG A 324 3.96 -5.16 -21.22
N TYR A 325 4.43 -6.02 -20.31
CA TYR A 325 3.96 -7.39 -20.19
C TYR A 325 2.43 -7.43 -20.04
N PRO A 326 1.72 -8.33 -20.73
CA PRO A 326 2.23 -9.39 -21.63
C PRO A 326 2.38 -8.95 -23.09
N PHE A 327 2.28 -7.69 -23.43
CA PHE A 327 2.18 -7.17 -24.80
C PHE A 327 3.49 -6.62 -25.39
N ILE A 328 4.60 -6.64 -24.65
CA ILE A 328 5.92 -6.32 -25.20
C ILE A 328 6.45 -7.52 -26.01
N MET A 329 6.70 -7.30 -27.31
CA MET A 329 7.08 -8.37 -28.25
C MET A 329 8.52 -8.30 -28.71
N LEU A 330 9.35 -7.40 -28.17
CA LEU A 330 10.76 -7.28 -28.49
C LEU A 330 11.61 -7.58 -27.27
N ASP A 331 12.65 -8.40 -27.43
CA ASP A 331 13.64 -8.68 -26.39
C ASP A 331 14.90 -7.81 -26.56
N ARG A 332 15.24 -7.46 -27.82
CA ARG A 332 16.44 -6.69 -28.13
C ARG A 332 16.33 -6.02 -29.51
N VAL A 333 16.90 -4.82 -29.66
CA VAL A 333 17.35 -4.33 -30.97
C VAL A 333 18.81 -4.70 -31.09
N ALA A 334 19.13 -5.59 -32.02
CA ALA A 334 20.49 -6.09 -32.23
C ALA A 334 21.37 -5.05 -32.91
N GLU A 335 20.79 -4.32 -33.88
CA GLU A 335 21.52 -3.37 -34.70
C GLU A 335 20.58 -2.31 -35.28
N PHE A 336 21.07 -1.06 -35.39
CA PHE A 336 20.52 -0.05 -36.29
C PHE A 336 21.37 0.08 -37.52
N VAL A 337 20.73 -0.04 -38.70
CA VAL A 337 21.38 0.09 -39.99
C VAL A 337 21.07 1.47 -40.56
N GLY A 338 21.96 2.43 -40.30
CA GLY A 338 21.71 3.84 -40.60
C GLY A 338 20.56 4.40 -39.73
N ASP A 339 19.86 5.41 -40.30
CA ASP A 339 18.77 6.07 -39.59
C ASP A 339 17.37 5.50 -39.94
N ASP A 340 17.27 4.61 -40.92
CA ASP A 340 16.01 4.17 -41.49
C ASP A 340 15.77 2.66 -41.42
N ALA A 341 16.68 1.88 -40.85
CA ALA A 341 16.50 0.44 -40.67
C ALA A 341 17.03 -0.04 -39.30
N LEU A 342 16.45 -1.15 -38.82
CA LEU A 342 16.92 -1.86 -37.63
C LEU A 342 16.72 -3.38 -37.79
N VAL A 343 17.45 -4.12 -36.97
CA VAL A 343 17.28 -5.53 -36.72
C VAL A 343 16.89 -5.74 -35.26
N ALA A 344 15.68 -6.25 -35.01
CA ALA A 344 15.21 -6.60 -33.68
C ALA A 344 15.06 -8.11 -33.51
N ILE A 345 15.02 -8.55 -32.27
CA ILE A 345 14.93 -9.96 -31.88
C ILE A 345 13.74 -10.15 -30.94
N LYS A 346 12.92 -11.18 -31.23
CA LYS A 346 11.97 -11.80 -30.30
C LYS A 346 12.38 -13.26 -30.08
N ASN A 347 12.71 -13.61 -28.85
CA ASN A 347 12.88 -15.00 -28.44
C ASN A 347 11.51 -15.61 -28.13
N VAL A 348 11.14 -16.65 -28.82
CA VAL A 348 9.83 -17.28 -28.71
C VAL A 348 9.88 -18.35 -27.61
N SER A 349 9.44 -18.02 -26.41
CA SER A 349 9.45 -18.94 -25.27
C SER A 349 8.10 -19.66 -25.11
N ILE A 350 8.13 -20.95 -24.70
CA ILE A 350 6.94 -21.72 -24.37
C ILE A 350 6.15 -21.09 -23.19
N ASN A 351 6.79 -20.24 -22.40
CA ASN A 351 6.18 -19.53 -21.26
C ASN A 351 5.28 -18.35 -21.68
N GLU A 352 5.19 -18.03 -22.97
CA GLU A 352 4.30 -17.00 -23.46
C GLU A 352 2.83 -17.42 -23.27
N PRO A 353 1.96 -16.54 -22.68
CA PRO A 353 0.59 -16.93 -22.31
C PRO A 353 -0.27 -17.43 -23.47
N TYR A 354 -0.03 -16.93 -24.69
CA TYR A 354 -0.81 -17.30 -25.86
C TYR A 354 -0.63 -18.75 -26.31
N PHE A 355 0.45 -19.46 -25.91
CA PHE A 355 0.64 -20.86 -26.24
C PHE A 355 -0.29 -21.80 -25.50
N GLN A 356 -0.92 -21.36 -24.41
CA GLN A 356 -1.95 -22.16 -23.71
C GLN A 356 -3.17 -22.42 -24.59
N GLY A 357 -3.48 -21.49 -25.49
CA GLY A 357 -4.64 -21.57 -26.37
C GLY A 357 -4.33 -21.74 -27.87
N HIS A 358 -3.12 -21.42 -28.33
CA HIS A 358 -2.77 -21.38 -29.76
C HIS A 358 -1.59 -22.30 -30.13
N PHE A 359 -1.74 -23.61 -30.23
CA PHE A 359 -2.87 -24.47 -29.99
C PHE A 359 -2.49 -25.55 -28.98
N PRO A 360 -3.44 -26.08 -28.14
CA PRO A 360 -3.11 -27.18 -27.24
C PRO A 360 -2.46 -28.35 -27.93
N GLY A 361 -1.28 -28.78 -27.45
CA GLY A 361 -0.49 -29.87 -28.03
C GLY A 361 0.30 -29.55 -29.32
N ASN A 362 0.08 -28.38 -29.95
CA ASN A 362 0.81 -27.92 -31.12
C ASN A 362 1.03 -26.40 -31.07
N PRO A 363 1.93 -25.90 -30.21
CA PRO A 363 2.14 -24.49 -30.02
C PRO A 363 2.72 -23.82 -31.26
N VAL A 364 2.04 -22.76 -31.71
CA VAL A 364 2.44 -21.91 -32.84
C VAL A 364 2.22 -20.45 -32.43
N MET A 365 3.20 -19.58 -32.65
CA MET A 365 3.03 -18.16 -32.39
C MET A 365 1.96 -17.58 -33.31
N PRO A 366 0.90 -16.92 -32.76
CA PRO A 366 -0.14 -16.30 -33.56
C PRO A 366 0.43 -15.32 -34.59
N GLY A 367 -0.02 -15.40 -35.85
CA GLY A 367 0.44 -14.50 -36.89
C GLY A 367 0.20 -13.02 -36.54
N VAL A 368 -0.90 -12.72 -35.90
CA VAL A 368 -1.23 -11.33 -35.42
C VAL A 368 -0.22 -10.83 -34.38
N LEU A 369 0.39 -11.70 -33.57
CA LEU A 369 1.43 -11.31 -32.62
C LEU A 369 2.81 -11.18 -33.30
N GLN A 370 3.05 -11.87 -34.42
CA GLN A 370 4.21 -11.58 -35.28
C GLN A 370 4.04 -10.19 -35.91
N LEU A 371 2.83 -9.84 -36.36
CA LEU A 371 2.52 -8.52 -36.89
C LEU A 371 2.72 -7.43 -35.81
N GLU A 372 2.32 -7.68 -34.58
CA GLU A 372 2.58 -6.77 -33.45
C GLU A 372 4.09 -6.60 -33.18
N ALA A 373 4.87 -7.68 -33.21
CA ALA A 373 6.33 -7.61 -33.08
C ALA A 373 6.96 -6.75 -34.21
N MET A 374 6.46 -6.88 -35.46
CA MET A 374 6.85 -6.03 -36.57
C MET A 374 6.51 -4.57 -36.32
N ALA A 375 5.30 -4.29 -35.78
CA ALA A 375 4.83 -2.94 -35.48
C ALA A 375 5.67 -2.28 -34.39
N GLN A 376 6.01 -3.02 -33.34
CA GLN A 376 6.86 -2.53 -32.27
C GLN A 376 8.30 -2.23 -32.77
N ALA A 377 8.87 -3.07 -33.62
CA ALA A 377 10.18 -2.83 -34.22
C ALA A 377 10.18 -1.53 -35.06
N ALA A 378 9.19 -1.36 -35.93
CA ALA A 378 9.02 -0.13 -36.70
C ALA A 378 8.78 1.10 -35.81
N GLY A 379 8.00 0.94 -34.73
CA GLY A 379 7.76 2.00 -33.73
C GLY A 379 9.03 2.48 -33.04
N VAL A 380 9.92 1.56 -32.63
CA VAL A 380 11.24 1.89 -32.08
C VAL A 380 12.05 2.73 -33.06
N LEU A 381 12.07 2.35 -34.34
CA LEU A 381 12.80 3.06 -35.39
C LEU A 381 12.27 4.48 -35.61
N MET A 382 10.95 4.65 -35.57
CA MET A 382 10.31 5.95 -35.74
C MET A 382 10.53 6.87 -34.55
N LEU A 383 10.40 6.38 -33.33
CA LEU A 383 10.56 7.17 -32.12
C LEU A 383 12.01 7.59 -31.87
N ARG A 384 13.00 6.83 -32.37
CA ARG A 384 14.42 7.20 -32.34
C ARG A 384 14.72 8.49 -33.13
N ARG A 385 14.06 8.71 -34.26
CA ARG A 385 14.29 9.85 -35.17
C ARG A 385 13.79 11.19 -34.63
N GLY A 386 12.84 11.15 -33.69
CA GLY A 386 12.29 12.34 -33.06
C GLY A 386 12.59 12.40 -31.57
N SER A 387 12.35 13.52 -30.91
CA SER A 387 12.26 13.51 -29.45
C SER A 387 11.12 12.57 -29.06
N SER A 388 11.45 11.41 -28.48
CA SER A 388 10.47 10.40 -28.04
C SER A 388 9.72 10.82 -26.78
N GLU A 389 10.10 11.92 -26.16
CA GLU A 389 9.50 12.41 -24.94
C GLU A 389 8.07 12.93 -25.23
N GLY A 390 7.06 12.25 -24.63
CA GLY A 390 5.65 12.59 -24.80
C GLY A 390 5.01 12.20 -26.13
N LYS A 391 5.63 11.30 -26.93
CA LYS A 391 5.09 10.84 -28.22
C LYS A 391 4.83 9.36 -28.26
N THR A 392 3.77 8.97 -28.98
CA THR A 392 3.36 7.59 -29.21
C THR A 392 3.19 7.33 -30.71
N SER A 393 3.61 6.17 -31.21
CA SER A 393 3.34 5.74 -32.56
C SER A 393 2.07 4.88 -32.59
N LEU A 394 1.04 5.36 -33.28
CA LEU A 394 -0.19 4.61 -33.51
C LEU A 394 -0.13 3.82 -34.81
N PHE A 395 -0.49 2.56 -34.73
CA PHE A 395 -0.59 1.65 -35.87
C PHE A 395 -1.87 1.96 -36.67
N MET A 396 -1.74 2.29 -37.96
CA MET A 396 -2.86 2.73 -38.79
C MET A 396 -3.32 1.68 -39.80
N SER A 397 -2.38 1.03 -40.50
CA SER A 397 -2.72 -0.02 -41.47
C SER A 397 -1.61 -1.02 -41.65
N ALA A 398 -1.98 -2.22 -42.10
CA ALA A 398 -1.09 -3.27 -42.52
C ALA A 398 -1.47 -3.74 -43.94
N ASP A 399 -0.51 -3.68 -44.85
CA ASP A 399 -0.68 -4.07 -46.22
C ASP A 399 0.29 -5.20 -46.57
N LYS A 400 -0.05 -6.01 -47.58
CA LYS A 400 0.79 -7.10 -48.09
C LYS A 400 1.30 -8.08 -47.02
N VAL A 401 0.54 -8.23 -45.93
CA VAL A 401 0.91 -9.15 -44.83
C VAL A 401 0.87 -10.60 -45.32
N LYS A 402 1.96 -11.34 -45.10
CA LYS A 402 2.08 -12.74 -45.48
C LYS A 402 2.74 -13.53 -44.34
N PHE A 403 2.10 -14.63 -43.95
CA PHE A 403 2.65 -15.65 -43.05
C PHE A 403 2.99 -16.87 -43.87
N ARG A 404 4.27 -17.28 -43.93
CA ARG A 404 4.75 -18.33 -44.82
C ARG A 404 5.07 -19.62 -44.09
N LYS A 405 5.56 -19.52 -42.86
CA LYS A 405 5.94 -20.65 -42.02
C LYS A 405 5.51 -20.44 -40.59
N PRO A 406 5.15 -21.50 -39.84
CA PRO A 406 4.86 -21.41 -38.45
C PRO A 406 6.11 -21.05 -37.63
N VAL A 407 5.96 -20.17 -36.66
CA VAL A 407 6.97 -19.83 -35.66
C VAL A 407 6.58 -20.56 -34.35
N ARG A 408 7.54 -21.26 -33.74
CA ARG A 408 7.30 -22.18 -32.62
C ARG A 408 8.14 -21.82 -31.40
N PRO A 409 7.77 -22.30 -30.21
CA PRO A 409 8.64 -22.18 -29.02
C PRO A 409 10.03 -22.74 -29.30
N GLY A 410 11.06 -21.99 -28.94
CA GLY A 410 12.46 -22.28 -29.23
C GLY A 410 13.03 -21.50 -30.43
N ASP A 411 12.16 -20.94 -31.28
CA ASP A 411 12.62 -20.12 -32.41
C ASP A 411 13.10 -18.74 -31.92
N GLN A 412 14.05 -18.17 -32.63
CA GLN A 412 14.42 -16.77 -32.54
C GLN A 412 13.91 -16.04 -33.78
N LEU A 413 12.90 -15.16 -33.56
CA LEU A 413 12.33 -14.35 -34.64
C LEU A 413 13.21 -13.11 -34.84
N ILE A 414 13.91 -13.03 -35.97
CA ILE A 414 14.71 -11.89 -36.38
C ILE A 414 13.82 -10.98 -37.23
N ILE A 415 13.67 -9.73 -36.80
CA ILE A 415 12.74 -8.74 -37.36
C ILE A 415 13.57 -7.63 -38.03
N ASN A 416 13.56 -7.60 -39.35
CA ASN A 416 14.19 -6.55 -40.13
C ASN A 416 13.15 -5.52 -40.53
N ALA A 417 13.21 -4.32 -39.93
CA ALA A 417 12.32 -3.22 -40.20
C ALA A 417 13.05 -2.10 -40.92
N LYS A 418 12.44 -1.59 -42.02
CA LYS A 418 12.99 -0.48 -42.81
C LYS A 418 11.91 0.53 -43.14
N LEU A 419 12.14 1.81 -42.83
CA LEU A 419 11.27 2.92 -43.26
C LEU A 419 11.39 3.14 -44.76
N THR A 420 10.26 3.11 -45.45
CA THR A 420 10.21 3.26 -46.93
C THR A 420 9.65 4.63 -47.34
N LYS A 421 8.74 5.19 -46.55
CA LYS A 421 8.15 6.51 -46.83
C LYS A 421 7.94 7.24 -45.50
N THR A 422 8.27 8.53 -45.48
CA THR A 422 7.99 9.40 -44.34
C THR A 422 7.33 10.69 -44.85
N ARG A 423 6.29 11.20 -44.19
CA ARG A 423 5.63 12.43 -44.51
C ARG A 423 5.69 13.38 -43.32
N GLY A 424 6.75 14.20 -43.31
CA GLY A 424 7.13 14.96 -42.13
C GLY A 424 7.46 14.03 -40.93
N ASN A 425 7.23 14.54 -39.72
CA ASN A 425 7.40 13.72 -38.49
C ASN A 425 6.08 13.07 -38.01
N LYS A 426 5.03 13.04 -38.85
CA LYS A 426 3.69 12.60 -38.44
C LYS A 426 3.25 11.25 -38.99
N LEU A 427 3.73 10.86 -40.18
CA LEU A 427 3.34 9.61 -40.83
C LEU A 427 4.58 8.89 -41.37
N ALA A 428 4.64 7.58 -41.20
CA ALA A 428 5.67 6.76 -41.77
C ALA A 428 5.13 5.37 -42.19
N THR A 429 5.73 4.81 -43.25
CA THR A 429 5.50 3.43 -43.71
C THR A 429 6.80 2.67 -43.55
N ALA A 430 6.72 1.45 -42.99
CA ALA A 430 7.83 0.54 -42.84
C ALA A 430 7.55 -0.76 -43.57
N GLU A 431 8.53 -1.26 -44.31
CA GLU A 431 8.57 -2.65 -44.76
C GLU A 431 9.25 -3.49 -43.69
N VAL A 432 8.62 -4.61 -43.29
CA VAL A 432 9.14 -5.49 -42.24
C VAL A 432 9.16 -6.92 -42.72
N ILE A 433 10.31 -7.58 -42.52
CA ILE A 433 10.54 -8.98 -42.88
C ILE A 433 11.04 -9.72 -41.64
N CYS A 434 10.35 -10.79 -41.27
CA CYS A 434 10.74 -11.67 -40.18
C CYS A 434 11.34 -12.96 -40.68
N THR A 435 12.44 -13.41 -40.08
CA THR A 435 13.12 -14.65 -40.38
C THR A 435 13.37 -15.51 -39.15
N VAL A 436 13.36 -16.82 -39.33
CA VAL A 436 13.82 -17.84 -38.36
C VAL A 436 14.84 -18.70 -39.13
N ASP A 437 16.02 -18.90 -38.55
CA ASP A 437 17.13 -19.64 -39.18
C ASP A 437 17.43 -19.18 -40.62
N GLY A 438 17.38 -17.87 -40.85
CA GLY A 438 17.60 -17.24 -42.16
C GLY A 438 16.47 -17.41 -43.18
N GLN A 439 15.38 -18.12 -42.84
CA GLN A 439 14.23 -18.32 -43.72
C GLN A 439 13.10 -17.33 -43.41
N VAL A 440 12.54 -16.68 -44.43
CA VAL A 440 11.44 -15.74 -44.25
C VAL A 440 10.19 -16.48 -43.77
N VAL A 441 9.71 -16.14 -42.59
CA VAL A 441 8.50 -16.70 -41.95
C VAL A 441 7.29 -15.77 -42.08
N SER A 442 7.49 -14.46 -42.03
CA SER A 442 6.43 -13.46 -42.24
C SER A 442 6.96 -12.14 -42.77
N SER A 443 6.09 -11.33 -43.38
CA SER A 443 6.45 -9.99 -43.90
C SER A 443 5.20 -9.11 -44.01
N GLY A 444 5.36 -7.79 -44.05
CA GLY A 444 4.28 -6.82 -44.24
C GLY A 444 4.80 -5.41 -44.50
N GLU A 445 3.92 -4.55 -45.02
CA GLU A 445 4.07 -3.10 -45.06
C GLU A 445 3.16 -2.51 -43.98
N LEU A 446 3.71 -1.69 -43.05
CA LEU A 446 2.99 -1.14 -41.91
C LEU A 446 3.02 0.38 -41.94
N MET A 447 1.89 1.02 -41.73
CA MET A 447 1.79 2.48 -41.65
C MET A 447 1.46 2.93 -40.25
N PHE A 448 2.09 4.02 -39.83
CA PHE A 448 1.95 4.59 -38.49
C PHE A 448 1.75 6.09 -38.54
N ALA A 449 1.03 6.62 -37.53
CA ALA A 449 1.01 8.02 -37.17
C ALA A 449 1.76 8.26 -35.87
N ILE A 450 2.51 9.35 -35.77
CA ILE A 450 3.11 9.83 -34.53
C ILE A 450 2.21 10.93 -33.97
N ILE A 451 1.74 10.74 -32.75
CA ILE A 451 0.88 11.69 -32.05
C ILE A 451 1.46 12.01 -30.65
N ASP A 452 1.02 13.09 -30.04
CA ASP A 452 1.35 13.36 -28.65
C ASP A 452 0.61 12.38 -27.74
N SER A 453 1.31 11.84 -26.72
CA SER A 453 0.74 10.81 -25.83
C SER A 453 -0.50 11.31 -25.06
N SER A 454 -0.64 12.63 -24.89
CA SER A 454 -1.83 13.28 -24.30
C SER A 454 -3.07 13.25 -25.22
N GLU A 455 -2.93 12.85 -26.49
CA GLU A 455 -4.04 12.73 -27.44
C GLU A 455 -4.60 11.29 -27.51
N VAL A 456 -4.07 10.37 -26.69
CA VAL A 456 -4.48 8.94 -26.65
C VAL A 456 -5.48 8.66 -25.51
N ASP A 457 -5.73 9.64 -24.63
CA ASP A 457 -6.69 9.55 -23.53
C ASP A 457 -8.14 9.80 -23.94
#